data_689af6de646f67d702e8f69f75732650
#
_entry.id   689af6de646f67d702e8f69f75732650
#
_cell.length_a   1.000
_cell.length_b   1.000
_cell.length_c   1.000
_cell.angle_alpha   90.00
_cell.angle_beta   90.00
_cell.angle_gamma   90.00
#
_symmetry.space_group_name_H-M   'P 1'
#
loop_
_entity.id
_entity.type
_entity.pdbx_description
1 polymer ?
#
loop_
_entity_poly.entity_id
_entity_poly.type
_entity_poly.pdbx_seq_one_letter_code
_entity_poly.pdbx_strand_id
1 'polypeptide(L)'
;YLDYLLYHHRSRSRIALNIGGIANVTALPAEVGLDEVMAFDTGPGNALLDLAAYHYYGGKKTYDVDGAMALGGRVDAALLLALQEHPFLRKTPPKSADKDDFGPLFLDGILSRFLALPAHDVMATLAAFTVRSVATGILEFCIQRARYEEIIVSGGGAKNPLLMEGLQEAFPKLTLSTSNDYGIPSGAKEAVLMAVLADATLHGWPSNVPSATGAKAAVVLGSITPAAGFFEKE
;
A
#
# COMPACT_ATOMS: atom_id res chain seq x y z
N TYR A 1 -1.39 0.06 13.04
CA TYR A 1 -2.26 0.47 14.15
C TYR A 1 -3.66 0.81 13.66
N LEU A 2 -3.82 1.81 12.78
CA LEU A 2 -5.14 2.23 12.29
C LEU A 2 -5.92 1.12 11.61
N ASP A 3 -5.28 0.34 10.73
CA ASP A 3 -5.96 -0.75 10.02
C ASP A 3 -6.52 -1.80 10.97
N TYR A 4 -5.82 -2.07 12.08
CA TYR A 4 -6.33 -2.94 13.13
C TYR A 4 -7.58 -2.36 13.77
N LEU A 5 -7.57 -1.09 14.14
CA LEU A 5 -8.74 -0.44 14.76
C LEU A 5 -9.96 -0.40 13.84
N LEU A 6 -9.74 -0.20 12.54
CA LEU A 6 -10.83 -0.06 11.56
C LEU A 6 -11.38 -1.40 11.06
N TYR A 7 -10.50 -2.39 10.85
CA TYR A 7 -10.85 -3.56 10.04
C TYR A 7 -10.68 -4.90 10.76
N HIS A 8 -10.04 -4.93 11.95
CA HIS A 8 -9.95 -6.18 12.69
C HIS A 8 -11.35 -6.69 13.08
N HIS A 9 -11.55 -7.99 12.98
CA HIS A 9 -12.81 -8.63 13.31
C HIS A 9 -12.58 -9.96 14.03
N ARG A 10 -13.35 -10.24 15.09
CA ARG A 10 -13.13 -11.42 15.93
C ARG A 10 -13.31 -12.76 15.22
N SER A 11 -14.11 -12.84 14.16
CA SER A 11 -14.44 -14.08 13.45
C SER A 11 -14.12 -14.06 11.96
N ARG A 12 -13.57 -12.95 11.43
CA ARG A 12 -13.22 -12.82 10.02
C ARG A 12 -11.78 -12.37 9.88
N SER A 13 -11.02 -13.13 9.10
CA SER A 13 -9.66 -12.71 8.74
C SER A 13 -9.68 -11.82 7.51
N ARG A 14 -9.04 -10.67 7.59
CA ARG A 14 -9.02 -9.64 6.55
C ARG A 14 -7.60 -9.20 6.22
N ILE A 15 -7.41 -8.69 5.04
CA ILE A 15 -6.19 -8.00 4.63
C ILE A 15 -6.57 -6.56 4.32
N ALA A 16 -5.98 -5.60 5.03
CA ALA A 16 -6.03 -4.22 4.61
C ALA A 16 -4.89 -3.96 3.63
N LEU A 17 -5.23 -3.47 2.44
CA LEU A 17 -4.28 -3.11 1.37
C LEU A 17 -4.40 -1.62 1.11
N ASN A 18 -3.30 -0.90 1.26
CA ASN A 18 -3.24 0.50 0.85
C ASN A 18 -2.38 0.63 -0.42
N ILE A 19 -2.96 1.21 -1.48
CA ILE A 19 -2.26 1.49 -2.74
C ILE A 19 -2.09 3.00 -2.87
N GLY A 20 -1.06 3.52 -2.21
CA GLY A 20 -0.54 4.88 -2.37
C GLY A 20 0.55 4.93 -3.44
N GLY A 21 1.58 5.74 -3.26
CA GLY A 21 2.81 5.68 -4.09
C GLY A 21 3.51 4.32 -3.93
N ILE A 22 3.65 3.85 -2.70
CA ILE A 22 4.04 2.48 -2.33
C ILE A 22 2.77 1.72 -1.93
N ALA A 23 2.71 0.44 -2.26
CA ALA A 23 1.64 -0.45 -1.81
C ALA A 23 2.08 -1.19 -0.53
N ASN A 24 1.19 -1.22 0.46
CA ASN A 24 1.44 -1.92 1.71
C ASN A 24 0.22 -2.72 2.16
N VAL A 25 0.47 -3.79 2.89
CA VAL A 25 -0.54 -4.68 3.45
C VAL A 25 -0.44 -4.74 4.96
N THR A 26 -1.60 -4.87 5.60
CA THR A 26 -1.74 -5.23 7.01
C THR A 26 -2.57 -6.52 7.08
N ALA A 27 -1.95 -7.60 7.54
CA ALA A 27 -2.62 -8.88 7.72
C ALA A 27 -3.33 -8.89 9.08
N LEU A 28 -4.64 -9.11 9.07
CA LEU A 28 -5.54 -9.07 10.21
C LEU A 28 -6.26 -10.43 10.34
N PRO A 29 -5.58 -11.49 10.80
CA PRO A 29 -6.26 -12.74 11.13
C PRO A 29 -7.33 -12.51 12.20
N ALA A 30 -8.39 -13.32 12.19
CA ALA A 30 -9.36 -13.32 13.29
C ALA A 30 -8.66 -13.70 14.61
N GLU A 31 -9.17 -13.17 15.72
CA GLU A 31 -8.74 -13.54 17.07
C GLU A 31 -7.29 -13.14 17.47
N VAL A 32 -6.51 -12.48 16.58
CA VAL A 32 -5.17 -12.01 16.95
C VAL A 32 -5.22 -10.65 17.63
N GLY A 33 -4.31 -10.45 18.59
CA GLY A 33 -4.09 -9.15 19.22
C GLY A 33 -3.31 -8.19 18.32
N LEU A 34 -3.28 -6.91 18.70
CA LEU A 34 -2.54 -5.88 18.00
C LEU A 34 -1.03 -6.19 17.91
N ASP A 35 -0.49 -6.85 18.91
CA ASP A 35 0.91 -7.25 19.03
C ASP A 35 1.33 -8.40 18.10
N GLU A 36 0.36 -9.07 17.46
CA GLU A 36 0.60 -10.14 16.51
C GLU A 36 0.35 -9.73 15.05
N VAL A 37 -0.08 -8.47 14.82
CA VAL A 37 -0.34 -7.94 13.49
C VAL A 37 0.95 -7.88 12.68
N MET A 38 0.89 -8.34 11.44
CA MET A 38 1.97 -8.19 10.46
C MET A 38 1.58 -7.13 9.43
N ALA A 39 2.49 -6.19 9.18
CA ALA A 39 2.35 -5.23 8.09
C ALA A 39 3.69 -5.04 7.37
N PHE A 40 3.65 -4.80 6.07
CA PHE A 40 4.85 -4.58 5.25
C PHE A 40 4.50 -3.96 3.90
N ASP A 41 5.49 -3.33 3.28
CA ASP A 41 5.37 -2.84 1.91
C ASP A 41 5.55 -4.00 0.93
N THR A 42 4.67 -4.07 -0.07
CA THR A 42 4.70 -5.13 -1.09
C THR A 42 5.55 -4.77 -2.29
N GLY A 43 5.62 -3.46 -2.61
CA GLY A 43 6.32 -2.91 -3.76
C GLY A 43 5.73 -1.58 -4.20
N PRO A 44 5.88 -1.18 -5.46
CA PRO A 44 5.28 0.05 -5.95
C PRO A 44 3.75 -0.06 -5.92
N GLY A 45 3.12 1.04 -5.50
CA GLY A 45 1.71 1.27 -5.74
C GLY A 45 1.54 2.03 -7.06
N ASN A 46 1.21 3.32 -6.94
CA ASN A 46 1.07 4.20 -8.09
C ASN A 46 2.37 4.92 -8.49
N ALA A 47 3.46 4.85 -7.70
CA ALA A 47 4.65 5.67 -7.93
C ALA A 47 5.19 5.56 -9.36
N LEU A 48 5.38 4.34 -9.86
CA LEU A 48 5.89 4.14 -11.22
C LEU A 48 4.85 4.51 -12.29
N LEU A 49 3.56 4.27 -12.03
CA LEU A 49 2.46 4.67 -12.90
C LEU A 49 2.38 6.20 -13.03
N ASP A 50 2.48 6.91 -11.91
CA ASP A 50 2.40 8.38 -11.87
C ASP A 50 3.61 9.01 -12.58
N LEU A 51 4.81 8.49 -12.34
CA LEU A 51 6.03 8.93 -13.03
C LEU A 51 5.93 8.71 -14.55
N ALA A 52 5.50 7.54 -14.98
CA ALA A 52 5.33 7.23 -16.39
C ALA A 52 4.21 8.06 -17.03
N ALA A 53 3.10 8.25 -16.33
CA ALA A 53 2.01 9.12 -16.80
C ALA A 53 2.50 10.57 -16.96
N TYR A 54 3.23 11.11 -15.99
CA TYR A 54 3.81 12.46 -16.11
C TYR A 54 4.70 12.58 -17.34
N HIS A 55 5.54 11.59 -17.58
CA HIS A 55 6.42 11.53 -18.75
C HIS A 55 5.62 11.48 -20.07
N TYR A 56 4.71 10.52 -20.21
CA TYR A 56 3.99 10.29 -21.48
C TYR A 56 2.91 11.33 -21.78
N TYR A 57 2.35 11.98 -20.77
CA TYR A 57 1.45 13.12 -20.97
C TYR A 57 2.21 14.46 -21.14
N GLY A 58 3.54 14.43 -21.24
CA GLY A 58 4.37 15.64 -21.44
C GLY A 58 4.26 16.64 -20.29
N GLY A 59 4.18 16.16 -19.05
CA GLY A 59 4.07 16.98 -17.84
C GLY A 59 2.68 17.56 -17.57
N LYS A 60 1.67 17.24 -18.41
CA LYS A 60 0.31 17.82 -18.29
C LYS A 60 -0.58 17.10 -17.29
N LYS A 61 -0.26 15.85 -16.97
CA LYS A 61 -0.97 15.04 -15.97
C LYS A 61 0.03 14.38 -15.05
N THR A 62 -0.31 14.27 -13.79
CA THR A 62 0.54 13.65 -12.76
C THR A 62 0.18 12.20 -12.49
N TYR A 63 -0.91 11.69 -13.05
CA TYR A 63 -1.35 10.30 -12.97
C TYR A 63 -2.24 9.93 -14.15
N ASP A 64 -2.42 8.64 -14.39
CA ASP A 64 -3.30 8.09 -15.43
C ASP A 64 -4.74 7.98 -14.88
N VAL A 65 -5.58 8.96 -15.24
CA VAL A 65 -6.95 9.03 -14.75
C VAL A 65 -7.72 7.79 -15.20
N ASP A 66 -8.29 7.06 -14.23
CA ASP A 66 -9.06 5.83 -14.43
C ASP A 66 -8.30 4.74 -15.22
N GLY A 67 -6.97 4.81 -15.25
CA GLY A 67 -6.13 3.89 -16.01
C GLY A 67 -6.28 4.00 -17.52
N ALA A 68 -6.74 5.15 -18.04
CA ALA A 68 -7.14 5.30 -19.45
C ALA A 68 -6.03 4.97 -20.44
N MET A 69 -4.78 5.35 -20.16
CA MET A 69 -3.64 5.00 -21.01
C MET A 69 -3.30 3.50 -20.87
N ALA A 70 -3.28 2.99 -19.66
CA ALA A 70 -2.95 1.60 -19.38
C ALA A 70 -3.99 0.63 -19.96
N LEU A 71 -5.29 0.98 -19.94
CA LEU A 71 -6.37 0.21 -20.56
C LEU A 71 -6.20 0.01 -22.08
N GLY A 72 -5.55 0.96 -22.76
CA GLY A 72 -5.27 0.87 -24.20
C GLY A 72 -4.06 0.00 -24.56
N GLY A 73 -3.33 -0.51 -23.56
CA GLY A 73 -2.08 -1.23 -23.75
C GLY A 73 -2.19 -2.74 -23.52
N ARG A 74 -1.09 -3.41 -23.80
CA ARG A 74 -0.91 -4.84 -23.51
C ARG A 74 0.31 -5.03 -22.61
N VAL A 75 0.21 -5.97 -21.68
CA VAL A 75 1.32 -6.30 -20.79
C VAL A 75 2.47 -6.90 -21.62
N ASP A 76 3.63 -6.26 -21.55
CA ASP A 76 4.87 -6.80 -22.12
C ASP A 76 5.56 -7.71 -21.11
N ALA A 77 5.72 -8.97 -21.47
CA ALA A 77 6.28 -9.99 -20.59
C ALA A 77 7.76 -9.74 -20.24
N ALA A 78 8.55 -9.19 -21.18
CA ALA A 78 9.96 -8.94 -20.94
C ALA A 78 10.18 -7.75 -19.99
N LEU A 79 9.41 -6.68 -20.17
CA LEU A 79 9.42 -5.54 -19.25
C LEU A 79 8.92 -5.97 -17.85
N LEU A 80 7.83 -6.74 -17.78
CA LEU A 80 7.30 -7.22 -16.49
C LEU A 80 8.33 -8.06 -15.75
N LEU A 81 9.03 -8.96 -16.45
CA LEU A 81 10.10 -9.77 -15.87
C LEU A 81 11.25 -8.92 -15.35
N ALA A 82 11.68 -7.93 -16.12
CA ALA A 82 12.75 -7.01 -15.71
C ALA A 82 12.37 -6.18 -14.47
N LEU A 83 11.12 -5.74 -14.37
CA LEU A 83 10.60 -5.05 -13.18
C LEU A 83 10.60 -5.96 -11.94
N GLN A 84 10.28 -7.24 -12.11
CA GLN A 84 10.26 -8.22 -11.02
C GLN A 84 11.65 -8.61 -10.49
N GLU A 85 12.72 -8.27 -11.19
CA GLU A 85 14.10 -8.48 -10.72
C GLU A 85 14.48 -7.52 -9.57
N HIS A 86 13.65 -6.52 -9.25
CA HIS A 86 13.98 -5.52 -8.22
C HIS A 86 14.28 -6.17 -6.86
N PRO A 87 15.44 -5.84 -6.22
CA PRO A 87 15.89 -6.52 -5.00
C PRO A 87 14.92 -6.43 -3.82
N PHE A 88 14.16 -5.33 -3.73
CA PHE A 88 13.16 -5.13 -2.68
C PHE A 88 12.13 -6.27 -2.61
N LEU A 89 11.73 -6.82 -3.76
CA LEU A 89 10.70 -7.86 -3.80
C LEU A 89 11.12 -9.15 -3.10
N ARG A 90 12.44 -9.39 -2.99
CA ARG A 90 13.02 -10.58 -2.33
C ARG A 90 13.19 -10.42 -0.82
N LYS A 91 12.98 -9.20 -0.28
CA LYS A 91 13.07 -8.97 1.17
C LYS A 91 11.90 -9.64 1.89
N THR A 92 12.15 -10.14 3.10
CA THR A 92 11.11 -10.70 3.98
C THR A 92 10.60 -9.63 4.97
N PRO A 93 9.33 -9.71 5.42
CA PRO A 93 8.82 -8.84 6.49
C PRO A 93 9.58 -9.02 7.83
N PRO A 94 9.73 -7.93 8.60
CA PRO A 94 9.27 -6.57 8.34
C PRO A 94 10.11 -5.89 7.27
N LYS A 95 9.48 -5.32 6.23
CA LYS A 95 10.15 -4.60 5.15
C LYS A 95 9.40 -3.33 4.78
N SER A 96 10.16 -2.27 4.56
CA SER A 96 9.66 -0.98 4.07
C SER A 96 10.46 -0.55 2.84
N ALA A 97 9.76 -0.01 1.84
CA ALA A 97 10.38 0.53 0.65
C ALA A 97 10.80 1.99 0.90
N ASP A 98 11.97 2.35 0.39
CA ASP A 98 12.39 3.74 0.37
C ASP A 98 11.80 4.44 -0.87
N LYS A 99 11.78 5.80 -0.85
CA LYS A 99 11.33 6.62 -1.98
C LYS A 99 12.12 6.34 -3.26
N ASP A 100 13.39 5.97 -3.09
CA ASP A 100 14.30 5.73 -4.22
C ASP A 100 14.18 4.30 -4.77
N ASP A 101 13.64 3.34 -4.00
CA ASP A 101 13.43 1.96 -4.48
C ASP A 101 12.60 1.92 -5.76
N PHE A 102 11.53 2.74 -5.83
CA PHE A 102 10.61 2.82 -6.98
C PHE A 102 10.49 4.26 -7.49
N GLY A 103 11.62 4.96 -7.54
CA GLY A 103 11.73 6.35 -7.97
C GLY A 103 12.10 6.51 -9.45
N PRO A 104 12.33 7.76 -9.88
CA PRO A 104 12.66 8.09 -11.27
C PRO A 104 13.88 7.33 -11.80
N LEU A 105 14.94 7.21 -11.00
CA LEU A 105 16.18 6.52 -11.43
C LEU A 105 15.93 5.04 -11.77
N PHE A 106 15.09 4.36 -10.98
CA PHE A 106 14.71 3.00 -11.27
C PHE A 106 13.89 2.91 -12.56
N LEU A 107 12.87 3.76 -12.70
CA LEU A 107 12.02 3.76 -13.90
C LEU A 107 12.82 4.06 -15.16
N ASP A 108 13.65 5.11 -15.15
CA ASP A 108 14.47 5.50 -16.29
C ASP A 108 15.48 4.40 -16.65
N GLY A 109 16.11 3.79 -15.65
CA GLY A 109 17.03 2.67 -15.84
C GLY A 109 16.38 1.46 -16.50
N ILE A 110 15.13 1.15 -16.14
CA ILE A 110 14.37 0.07 -16.78
C ILE A 110 13.93 0.49 -18.18
N LEU A 111 13.28 1.64 -18.33
CA LEU A 111 12.70 2.04 -19.63
C LEU A 111 13.74 2.30 -20.70
N SER A 112 14.98 2.68 -20.35
CA SER A 112 16.08 2.81 -21.29
C SER A 112 16.37 1.51 -22.06
N ARG A 113 15.99 0.36 -21.52
CA ARG A 113 16.13 -0.97 -22.14
C ARG A 113 14.94 -1.33 -23.04
N PHE A 114 13.86 -0.57 -22.98
CA PHE A 114 12.57 -0.87 -23.60
C PHE A 114 12.03 0.30 -24.45
N LEU A 115 12.91 1.08 -25.06
CA LEU A 115 12.57 2.30 -25.82
C LEU A 115 11.60 2.10 -26.99
N ALA A 116 11.50 0.87 -27.51
CA ALA A 116 10.61 0.56 -28.62
C ALA A 116 9.17 0.23 -28.21
N LEU A 117 8.90 0.11 -26.89
CA LEU A 117 7.55 -0.20 -26.43
C LEU A 117 6.63 1.04 -26.51
N PRO A 118 5.39 0.85 -26.99
CA PRO A 118 4.38 1.90 -26.94
C PRO A 118 4.09 2.34 -25.48
N ALA A 119 3.81 3.61 -25.29
CA ALA A 119 3.49 4.16 -23.96
C ALA A 119 2.35 3.41 -23.25
N HIS A 120 1.31 3.04 -23.99
CA HIS A 120 0.17 2.28 -23.46
C HIS A 120 0.60 0.90 -22.91
N ASP A 121 1.50 0.21 -23.63
CA ASP A 121 2.01 -1.11 -23.21
C ASP A 121 2.90 -1.00 -21.96
N VAL A 122 3.71 0.07 -21.88
CA VAL A 122 4.47 0.37 -20.66
C VAL A 122 3.53 0.59 -19.50
N MET A 123 2.49 1.43 -19.66
CA MET A 123 1.53 1.73 -18.60
C MET A 123 0.75 0.48 -18.15
N ALA A 124 0.29 -0.35 -19.10
CA ALA A 124 -0.36 -1.62 -18.79
C ALA A 124 0.56 -2.58 -18.01
N THR A 125 1.84 -2.61 -18.39
CA THR A 125 2.84 -3.46 -17.74
C THR A 125 3.17 -2.97 -16.32
N LEU A 126 3.25 -1.67 -16.10
CA LEU A 126 3.45 -1.09 -14.77
C LEU A 126 2.25 -1.37 -13.85
N ALA A 127 1.01 -1.29 -14.38
CA ALA A 127 -0.18 -1.68 -13.60
C ALA A 127 -0.15 -3.16 -13.23
N ALA A 128 0.18 -4.04 -14.17
CA ALA A 128 0.34 -5.46 -13.92
C ALA A 128 1.47 -5.75 -12.90
N PHE A 129 2.55 -4.98 -12.92
CA PHE A 129 3.63 -5.10 -11.95
C PHE A 129 3.18 -4.74 -10.53
N THR A 130 2.40 -3.67 -10.35
CA THR A 130 1.80 -3.32 -9.06
C THR A 130 0.92 -4.46 -8.53
N VAL A 131 0.00 -4.96 -9.37
CA VAL A 131 -0.86 -6.10 -8.98
C VAL A 131 -0.01 -7.31 -8.59
N ARG A 132 1.00 -7.64 -9.39
CA ARG A 132 1.85 -8.81 -9.18
C ARG A 132 2.66 -8.72 -7.90
N SER A 133 3.24 -7.55 -7.60
CA SER A 133 4.01 -7.35 -6.36
C SER A 133 3.13 -7.48 -5.11
N VAL A 134 1.91 -6.92 -5.16
CA VAL A 134 0.92 -7.07 -4.08
C VAL A 134 0.52 -8.53 -3.92
N ALA A 135 0.14 -9.19 -5.02
CA ALA A 135 -0.30 -10.58 -5.00
C ALA A 135 0.79 -11.51 -4.46
N THR A 136 2.03 -11.36 -4.91
CA THR A 136 3.17 -12.14 -4.41
C THR A 136 3.36 -11.95 -2.91
N GLY A 137 3.36 -10.69 -2.44
CA GLY A 137 3.51 -10.40 -1.00
C GLY A 137 2.41 -11.03 -0.15
N ILE A 138 1.16 -10.96 -0.58
CA ILE A 138 0.03 -11.58 0.13
C ILE A 138 0.15 -13.11 0.12
N LEU A 139 0.47 -13.72 -1.03
CA LEU A 139 0.58 -15.18 -1.15
C LEU A 139 1.74 -15.74 -0.35
N GLU A 140 2.89 -15.07 -0.34
CA GLU A 140 4.07 -15.55 0.37
C GLU A 140 3.97 -15.38 1.89
N PHE A 141 3.42 -14.24 2.36
CA PHE A 141 3.55 -13.87 3.76
C PHE A 141 2.23 -13.85 4.54
N CYS A 142 1.07 -13.65 3.86
CA CYS A 142 -0.21 -13.55 4.56
C CYS A 142 -0.98 -14.87 4.57
N ILE A 143 -1.19 -15.50 3.40
CA ILE A 143 -2.12 -16.65 3.24
C ILE A 143 -1.75 -17.84 4.13
N GLN A 144 -0.47 -18.00 4.47
CA GLN A 144 -0.01 -19.08 5.34
C GLN A 144 -0.37 -18.86 6.82
N ARG A 145 -0.75 -17.66 7.22
CA ARG A 145 -1.05 -17.31 8.63
C ARG A 145 -2.50 -17.54 9.01
N ALA A 146 -3.43 -17.40 8.06
CA ALA A 146 -4.86 -17.56 8.28
C ALA A 146 -5.60 -17.78 6.95
N ARG A 147 -6.83 -18.26 7.05
CA ARG A 147 -7.76 -18.25 5.92
C ARG A 147 -8.46 -16.90 5.84
N TYR A 148 -7.97 -16.04 4.96
CA TYR A 148 -8.58 -14.74 4.72
C TYR A 148 -9.86 -14.85 3.89
N GLU A 149 -10.79 -13.92 4.11
CA GLU A 149 -12.09 -13.86 3.45
C GLU A 149 -12.22 -12.59 2.58
N GLU A 150 -11.46 -11.57 2.92
CA GLU A 150 -11.63 -10.23 2.34
C GLU A 150 -10.29 -9.47 2.24
N ILE A 151 -10.17 -8.70 1.15
CA ILE A 151 -9.14 -7.66 0.98
C ILE A 151 -9.84 -6.30 0.93
N ILE A 152 -9.49 -5.40 1.84
CA ILE A 152 -10.03 -4.04 1.92
C ILE A 152 -9.01 -3.08 1.33
N VAL A 153 -9.33 -2.53 0.16
CA VAL A 153 -8.42 -1.65 -0.58
C VAL A 153 -8.66 -0.19 -0.22
N SER A 154 -7.58 0.54 0.03
CA SER A 154 -7.57 1.98 0.28
C SER A 154 -6.49 2.68 -0.56
N GLY A 155 -6.43 4.01 -0.49
CA GLY A 155 -5.49 4.82 -1.26
C GLY A 155 -5.98 5.13 -2.68
N GLY A 156 -5.16 5.90 -3.42
CA GLY A 156 -5.49 6.33 -4.78
C GLY A 156 -5.69 5.20 -5.78
N GLY A 157 -4.94 4.09 -5.59
CA GLY A 157 -5.00 2.92 -6.46
C GLY A 157 -6.35 2.18 -6.43
N ALA A 158 -7.15 2.34 -5.36
CA ALA A 158 -8.50 1.80 -5.30
C ALA A 158 -9.46 2.40 -6.36
N LYS A 159 -9.08 3.50 -6.98
CA LYS A 159 -9.82 4.15 -8.08
C LYS A 159 -9.39 3.68 -9.47
N ASN A 160 -8.29 2.94 -9.56
CA ASN A 160 -7.80 2.43 -10.84
C ASN A 160 -8.44 1.06 -11.14
N PRO A 161 -9.30 0.95 -12.16
CA PRO A 161 -10.02 -0.29 -12.46
C PRO A 161 -9.08 -1.45 -12.81
N LEU A 162 -7.97 -1.19 -13.51
CA LEU A 162 -7.01 -2.26 -13.83
C LEU A 162 -6.36 -2.87 -12.58
N LEU A 163 -6.08 -2.05 -11.57
CA LEU A 163 -5.54 -2.58 -10.31
C LEU A 163 -6.59 -3.40 -9.55
N MET A 164 -7.83 -2.92 -9.52
CA MET A 164 -8.92 -3.61 -8.82
C MET A 164 -9.30 -4.92 -9.52
N GLU A 165 -9.44 -4.91 -10.85
CA GLU A 165 -9.70 -6.11 -11.66
C GLU A 165 -8.57 -7.13 -11.54
N GLY A 166 -7.32 -6.69 -11.69
CA GLY A 166 -6.16 -7.57 -11.56
C GLY A 166 -6.02 -8.19 -10.16
N LEU A 167 -6.35 -7.44 -9.10
CA LEU A 167 -6.39 -7.99 -7.74
C LEU A 167 -7.53 -9.00 -7.57
N GLN A 168 -8.72 -8.74 -8.14
CA GLN A 168 -9.84 -9.69 -8.08
C GLN A 168 -9.51 -10.98 -8.86
N GLU A 169 -8.80 -10.87 -9.98
CA GLU A 169 -8.31 -12.03 -10.73
C GLU A 169 -7.27 -12.84 -9.95
N ALA A 170 -6.35 -12.14 -9.26
CA ALA A 170 -5.35 -12.79 -8.42
C ALA A 170 -5.96 -13.51 -7.20
N PHE A 171 -7.07 -12.99 -6.69
CA PHE A 171 -7.75 -13.52 -5.50
C PHE A 171 -9.24 -13.79 -5.73
N PRO A 172 -9.60 -14.73 -6.64
CA PRO A 172 -10.99 -14.93 -7.06
C PRO A 172 -11.92 -15.47 -5.94
N LYS A 173 -11.34 -15.94 -4.83
CA LYS A 173 -12.10 -16.49 -3.69
C LYS A 173 -12.25 -15.49 -2.55
N LEU A 174 -11.57 -14.35 -2.61
CA LEU A 174 -11.67 -13.31 -1.60
C LEU A 174 -12.62 -12.21 -2.07
N THR A 175 -13.38 -11.66 -1.13
CA THR A 175 -14.14 -10.44 -1.39
C THR A 175 -13.17 -9.28 -1.50
N LEU A 176 -13.29 -8.50 -2.57
CA LEU A 176 -12.54 -7.25 -2.72
C LEU A 176 -13.49 -6.09 -2.43
N SER A 177 -13.23 -5.37 -1.35
CA SER A 177 -13.96 -4.18 -0.94
C SER A 177 -13.03 -2.97 -0.85
N THR A 178 -13.58 -1.80 -0.61
CA THR A 178 -12.82 -0.56 -0.45
C THR A 178 -13.03 0.01 0.96
N SER A 179 -12.15 0.91 1.38
CA SER A 179 -12.33 1.64 2.64
C SER A 179 -13.64 2.45 2.69
N ASN A 180 -14.18 2.84 1.52
CA ASN A 180 -15.48 3.53 1.44
C ASN A 180 -16.62 2.65 1.95
N ASP A 181 -16.57 1.34 1.72
CA ASP A 181 -17.59 0.37 2.16
C ASP A 181 -17.62 0.23 3.69
N TYR A 182 -16.56 0.69 4.34
CA TYR A 182 -16.39 0.78 5.79
C TYR A 182 -16.63 2.20 6.34
N GLY A 183 -17.17 3.11 5.53
CA GLY A 183 -17.45 4.49 5.92
C GLY A 183 -16.21 5.39 6.03
N ILE A 184 -15.05 4.93 5.56
CA ILE A 184 -13.80 5.70 5.55
C ILE A 184 -13.47 6.08 4.10
N PRO A 185 -13.73 7.33 3.66
CA PRO A 185 -13.32 7.77 2.34
C PRO A 185 -11.82 7.53 2.11
N SER A 186 -11.45 6.98 0.95
CA SER A 186 -10.06 6.60 0.66
C SER A 186 -9.07 7.77 0.80
N GLY A 187 -9.51 9.00 0.54
CA GLY A 187 -8.70 10.22 0.73
C GLY A 187 -8.67 10.76 2.17
N ALA A 188 -9.48 10.21 3.10
CA ALA A 188 -9.53 10.66 4.49
C ALA A 188 -8.74 9.78 5.46
N LYS A 189 -8.24 8.63 5.00
CA LYS A 189 -7.59 7.63 5.88
C LYS A 189 -6.39 8.21 6.64
N GLU A 190 -5.57 9.04 5.99
CA GLU A 190 -4.43 9.70 6.64
C GLU A 190 -4.87 10.70 7.71
N ALA A 191 -5.93 11.47 7.46
CA ALA A 191 -6.48 12.40 8.45
C ALA A 191 -7.05 11.65 9.67
N VAL A 192 -7.74 10.54 9.42
CA VAL A 192 -8.23 9.65 10.50
C VAL A 192 -7.06 9.06 11.29
N LEU A 193 -5.98 8.63 10.60
CA LEU A 193 -4.77 8.16 11.28
C LEU A 193 -4.19 9.22 12.21
N MET A 194 -4.05 10.46 11.75
CA MET A 194 -3.52 11.55 12.57
C MET A 194 -4.41 11.85 13.78
N ALA A 195 -5.74 11.84 13.61
CA ALA A 195 -6.67 12.05 14.72
C ALA A 195 -6.57 10.93 15.78
N VAL A 196 -6.49 9.67 15.34
CA VAL A 196 -6.35 8.51 16.23
C VAL A 196 -5.00 8.50 16.95
N LEU A 197 -3.92 8.86 16.27
CA LEU A 197 -2.59 8.96 16.89
C LEU A 197 -2.53 10.12 17.91
N ALA A 198 -3.16 11.25 17.61
CA ALA A 198 -3.25 12.38 18.54
C ALA A 198 -4.04 12.00 19.79
N ASP A 199 -5.17 11.32 19.63
CA ASP A 199 -5.97 10.83 20.76
C ASP A 199 -5.17 9.84 21.62
N ALA A 200 -4.50 8.87 21.00
CA ALA A 200 -3.64 7.92 21.70
C ALA A 200 -2.51 8.64 22.46
N THR A 201 -1.90 9.68 21.87
CA THR A 201 -0.85 10.48 22.53
C THR A 201 -1.38 11.21 23.76
N LEU A 202 -2.56 11.82 23.66
CA LEU A 202 -3.21 12.53 24.79
C LEU A 202 -3.53 11.61 25.97
N HIS A 203 -3.88 10.34 25.65
CA HIS A 203 -4.20 9.34 26.68
C HIS A 203 -2.98 8.52 27.15
N GLY A 204 -1.79 8.77 26.60
CA GLY A 204 -0.60 8.01 26.95
C GLY A 204 -0.64 6.55 26.45
N TRP A 205 -1.44 6.25 25.44
CA TRP A 205 -1.55 4.89 24.88
C TRP A 205 -0.47 4.63 23.82
N PRO A 206 0.24 3.49 23.88
CA PRO A 206 1.12 3.07 22.81
C PRO A 206 0.36 2.91 21.49
N SER A 207 0.91 3.46 20.42
CA SER A 207 0.23 3.46 19.11
C SER A 207 1.11 3.01 17.93
N ASN A 208 2.35 2.56 18.22
CA ASN A 208 3.12 1.76 17.26
C ASN A 208 2.82 0.26 17.45
N VAL A 209 3.15 -0.51 16.42
CA VAL A 209 2.97 -1.96 16.40
C VAL A 209 4.34 -2.62 16.17
N PRO A 210 5.05 -3.06 17.22
CA PRO A 210 6.40 -3.61 17.11
C PRO A 210 6.51 -4.80 16.14
N SER A 211 5.52 -5.69 16.13
CA SER A 211 5.47 -6.85 15.23
C SER A 211 5.45 -6.46 13.74
N ALA A 212 4.88 -5.29 13.41
CA ALA A 212 4.80 -4.77 12.05
C ALA A 212 6.01 -3.92 11.66
N THR A 213 6.59 -3.18 12.64
CA THR A 213 7.63 -2.18 12.36
C THR A 213 9.04 -2.64 12.67
N GLY A 214 9.20 -3.74 13.42
CA GLY A 214 10.49 -4.18 13.96
C GLY A 214 10.98 -3.33 15.14
N ALA A 215 10.14 -2.46 15.71
CA ALA A 215 10.46 -1.68 16.89
C ALA A 215 10.69 -2.58 18.11
N LYS A 216 11.57 -2.17 19.04
CA LYS A 216 11.91 -2.96 20.22
C LYS A 216 10.80 -3.01 21.27
N ALA A 217 9.92 -1.99 21.29
CA ALA A 217 8.84 -1.88 22.26
C ALA A 217 7.67 -1.06 21.73
N ALA A 218 6.51 -1.27 22.33
CA ALA A 218 5.34 -0.41 22.14
C ALA A 218 5.58 0.90 22.91
N VAL A 219 5.36 2.05 22.24
CA VAL A 219 5.60 3.39 22.78
C VAL A 219 4.47 4.34 22.39
N VAL A 220 4.28 5.38 23.20
CA VAL A 220 3.42 6.50 22.82
C VAL A 220 4.10 7.27 21.69
N LEU A 221 3.41 7.46 20.58
CA LEU A 221 3.90 8.25 19.45
C LEU A 221 3.49 9.72 19.59
N GLY A 222 4.39 10.61 19.12
CA GLY A 222 4.16 12.03 19.15
C GLY A 222 4.70 12.72 20.41
N SER A 223 4.54 14.03 20.45
CA SER A 223 4.92 14.89 21.58
C SER A 223 3.88 15.98 21.78
N ILE A 224 3.65 16.35 23.04
CA ILE A 224 2.78 17.47 23.40
C ILE A 224 3.66 18.64 23.76
N THR A 225 3.51 19.74 23.01
CA THR A 225 4.18 21.01 23.32
C THR A 225 3.15 21.92 23.99
N PRO A 226 3.17 22.04 25.33
CA PRO A 226 2.20 22.88 26.02
C PRO A 226 2.49 24.38 25.78
N ALA A 227 1.45 25.19 25.85
CA ALA A 227 1.62 26.65 25.88
C ALA A 227 2.40 27.09 27.11
N ALA A 228 3.04 28.24 27.06
CA ALA A 228 3.70 28.85 28.22
C ALA A 228 2.70 28.99 29.40
N GLY A 229 3.10 28.55 30.58
CA GLY A 229 2.24 28.57 31.78
C GLY A 229 1.26 27.39 31.90
N PHE A 230 1.28 26.41 31.02
CA PHE A 230 0.37 25.25 31.11
C PHE A 230 0.56 24.41 32.38
N PHE A 231 1.79 24.33 32.87
CA PHE A 231 2.14 23.60 34.12
C PHE A 231 2.18 24.50 35.37
N GLU A 232 1.88 25.80 35.28
CA GLU A 232 1.92 26.74 36.39
C GLU A 232 0.59 26.86 37.14
N LYS A 233 -0.39 25.99 36.86
CA LYS A 233 -1.65 25.94 37.60
C LYS A 233 -1.62 24.81 38.61
N GLU A 234 -1.10 25.09 39.82
CA GLU A 234 -1.50 24.47 41.07
C GLU A 234 -2.58 25.33 41.77
#